data_11459250141e7294a7e77522705da826
#
_entry.id   11459250141e7294a7e77522705da826
#
_cell.length_a   1.000
_cell.length_b   1.000
_cell.length_c   1.000
_cell.angle_alpha   90.00
_cell.angle_beta   90.00
_cell.angle_gamma   90.00
#
_symmetry.space_group_name_H-M   'P 1'
#
loop_
_entity.id
_entity.type
_entity.pdbx_description
1 polymer ?
#
loop_
_entity_poly.entity_id
_entity_poly.type
_entity_poly.pdbx_seq_one_letter_code
_entity_poly.pdbx_strand_id
1 'polypeptide(L)'
;MKKMLFWVIGIIFLGSIVIMPAYRSGTCGNSEAEISAFLEETQQSNVSLYKTAQKDRVMAVIYEREDLGTCVAVFEKTLFGLRYKYDGMDDIVDNGLQANGSWNEGYLKSKCDIVICGDNRNGTIKSYVMEQVPYVARNDIEANFILDIYILDGIDFLPDRLTQYTRNGDLFL
;
A
#
# COMPACT_ATOMS: atom_id res chain seq x y z
N MET A 1 -38.37 -16.44 -26.19
CA MET A 1 -36.93 -16.14 -26.09
C MET A 1 -36.60 -14.64 -26.06
N LYS A 2 -37.08 -13.80 -27.00
CA LYS A 2 -36.74 -12.35 -27.01
C LYS A 2 -37.17 -11.59 -25.75
N LYS A 3 -38.34 -11.85 -25.16
CA LYS A 3 -38.80 -11.19 -23.92
C LYS A 3 -37.94 -11.55 -22.70
N MET A 4 -37.47 -12.78 -22.59
CA MET A 4 -36.60 -13.24 -21.49
C MET A 4 -35.22 -12.59 -21.56
N LEU A 5 -34.68 -12.39 -22.77
CA LEU A 5 -33.43 -11.69 -22.98
C LEU A 5 -33.50 -10.22 -22.52
N PHE A 6 -34.60 -9.53 -22.81
CA PHE A 6 -34.84 -8.14 -22.37
C PHE A 6 -34.88 -8.02 -20.85
N TRP A 7 -35.50 -8.97 -20.13
CA TRP A 7 -35.51 -8.99 -18.67
C TRP A 7 -34.16 -9.23 -18.07
N VAL A 8 -33.37 -10.14 -18.64
CA VAL A 8 -31.98 -10.41 -18.17
C VAL A 8 -31.08 -9.19 -18.36
N ILE A 9 -31.16 -8.52 -19.51
CA ILE A 9 -30.39 -7.28 -19.76
C ILE A 9 -30.87 -6.18 -18.83
N GLY A 10 -32.15 -6.03 -18.55
CA GLY A 10 -32.70 -5.03 -17.61
C GLY A 10 -32.22 -5.26 -16.18
N ILE A 11 -32.16 -6.51 -15.72
CA ILE A 11 -31.65 -6.86 -14.37
C ILE A 11 -30.16 -6.58 -14.27
N ILE A 12 -29.37 -6.92 -15.29
CA ILE A 12 -27.93 -6.63 -15.33
C ILE A 12 -27.70 -5.12 -15.30
N PHE A 13 -28.45 -4.35 -16.07
CA PHE A 13 -28.34 -2.90 -16.14
C PHE A 13 -28.73 -2.22 -14.82
N LEU A 14 -29.86 -2.62 -14.19
CA LEU A 14 -30.25 -2.15 -12.87
C LEU A 14 -29.26 -2.54 -11.78
N GLY A 15 -28.76 -3.77 -11.83
CA GLY A 15 -27.71 -4.24 -10.91
C GLY A 15 -26.44 -3.40 -11.03
N SER A 16 -26.01 -3.06 -12.24
CA SER A 16 -24.81 -2.24 -12.45
C SER A 16 -24.96 -0.80 -11.93
N ILE A 17 -26.17 -0.20 -12.02
CA ILE A 17 -26.43 1.14 -11.48
C ILE A 17 -26.32 1.19 -9.96
N VAL A 18 -26.66 0.11 -9.26
CA VAL A 18 -26.59 0.05 -7.79
C VAL A 18 -25.22 -0.40 -7.30
N ILE A 19 -24.62 -1.38 -7.98
CA ILE A 19 -23.33 -1.96 -7.57
C ILE A 19 -22.15 -1.03 -7.88
N MET A 20 -22.18 -0.31 -8.99
CA MET A 20 -21.07 0.58 -9.38
C MET A 20 -20.79 1.71 -8.39
N PRO A 21 -21.78 2.46 -7.88
CA PRO A 21 -21.53 3.47 -6.85
C PRO A 21 -21.01 2.85 -5.55
N ALA A 22 -21.59 1.74 -5.10
CA ALA A 22 -21.13 1.04 -3.90
C ALA A 22 -19.70 0.48 -4.05
N TYR A 23 -19.34 0.03 -5.24
CA TYR A 23 -17.99 -0.45 -5.56
C TYR A 23 -16.97 0.70 -5.61
N ARG A 24 -17.40 1.90 -6.01
CA ARG A 24 -16.52 3.09 -6.04
C ARG A 24 -16.32 3.71 -4.67
N SER A 25 -17.28 3.58 -3.76
CA SER A 25 -17.12 4.08 -2.39
C SER A 25 -16.06 3.26 -1.65
N GLY A 26 -15.06 3.93 -1.05
CA GLY A 26 -13.97 3.28 -0.34
C GLY A 26 -12.91 2.60 -1.24
N THR A 27 -12.91 2.87 -2.56
CA THR A 27 -11.90 2.39 -3.49
C THR A 27 -11.41 3.51 -4.41
N CYS A 28 -10.12 3.46 -4.79
CA CYS A 28 -9.54 4.37 -5.79
C CYS A 28 -8.97 3.60 -6.99
N GLY A 29 -8.67 4.31 -8.07
CA GLY A 29 -7.83 3.81 -9.14
C GLY A 29 -6.35 3.85 -8.76
N ASN A 30 -5.47 3.69 -9.76
CA ASN A 30 -4.02 3.70 -9.55
C ASN A 30 -3.35 4.97 -10.11
N SER A 31 -4.11 5.92 -10.62
CA SER A 31 -3.55 7.21 -11.04
C SER A 31 -3.32 8.13 -9.82
N GLU A 32 -2.27 8.92 -9.86
CA GLU A 32 -1.96 9.87 -8.79
C GLU A 32 -3.16 10.78 -8.45
N ALA A 33 -3.88 11.27 -9.47
CA ALA A 33 -5.05 12.11 -9.28
C ALA A 33 -6.20 11.41 -8.53
N GLU A 34 -6.46 10.11 -8.84
CA GLU A 34 -7.50 9.35 -8.15
C GLU A 34 -7.08 8.99 -6.71
N ILE A 35 -5.81 8.68 -6.50
CA ILE A 35 -5.25 8.41 -5.17
C ILE A 35 -5.31 9.67 -4.30
N SER A 36 -4.85 10.81 -4.82
CA SER A 36 -4.90 12.10 -4.10
C SER A 36 -6.32 12.47 -3.71
N ALA A 37 -7.24 12.47 -4.67
CA ALA A 37 -8.64 12.80 -4.41
C ALA A 37 -9.29 11.85 -3.38
N PHE A 38 -8.96 10.56 -3.44
CA PHE A 38 -9.44 9.57 -2.46
C PHE A 38 -8.89 9.83 -1.07
N LEU A 39 -7.59 10.11 -0.94
CA LEU A 39 -6.95 10.39 0.35
C LEU A 39 -7.48 11.71 0.94
N GLU A 40 -7.64 12.77 0.13
CA GLU A 40 -8.22 14.05 0.57
C GLU A 40 -9.64 13.87 1.12
N GLU A 41 -10.49 13.11 0.41
CA GLU A 41 -11.85 12.81 0.85
C GLU A 41 -11.86 11.98 2.14
N THR A 42 -11.01 10.94 2.21
CA THR A 42 -10.98 10.01 3.34
C THR A 42 -10.38 10.66 4.59
N GLN A 43 -9.32 11.45 4.43
CA GLN A 43 -8.59 12.08 5.52
C GLN A 43 -9.13 13.46 5.90
N GLN A 44 -10.03 14.03 5.09
CA GLN A 44 -10.57 15.39 5.25
C GLN A 44 -9.48 16.47 5.40
N SER A 45 -8.37 16.28 4.69
CA SER A 45 -7.18 17.14 4.73
C SER A 45 -6.55 17.19 3.34
N ASN A 46 -5.85 18.29 3.03
CA ASN A 46 -5.06 18.36 1.79
C ASN A 46 -3.91 17.37 1.84
N VAL A 47 -3.65 16.70 0.72
CA VAL A 47 -2.55 15.74 0.60
C VAL A 47 -1.64 16.05 -0.58
N SER A 48 -0.34 15.78 -0.39
CA SER A 48 0.68 15.85 -1.44
C SER A 48 1.35 14.50 -1.57
N LEU A 49 1.25 13.86 -2.74
CA LEU A 49 1.86 12.55 -2.97
C LEU A 49 3.36 12.69 -3.22
N TYR A 50 4.16 11.87 -2.55
CA TYR A 50 5.61 11.81 -2.72
C TYR A 50 6.09 10.59 -3.49
N LYS A 51 5.54 9.42 -3.18
CA LYS A 51 5.97 8.17 -3.81
C LYS A 51 4.83 7.16 -3.81
N THR A 52 4.70 6.46 -4.93
CA THR A 52 3.77 5.34 -5.07
C THR A 52 4.56 4.10 -5.49
N ALA A 53 4.28 2.98 -4.86
CA ALA A 53 4.79 1.68 -5.24
C ALA A 53 3.63 0.69 -5.38
N GLN A 54 3.75 -0.22 -6.33
CA GLN A 54 2.76 -1.25 -6.56
C GLN A 54 3.45 -2.58 -6.81
N LYS A 55 2.97 -3.62 -6.15
CA LYS A 55 3.43 -4.98 -6.38
C LYS A 55 2.28 -5.96 -6.19
N ASP A 56 2.00 -6.73 -7.25
CA ASP A 56 0.90 -7.72 -7.31
C ASP A 56 -0.45 -7.09 -6.89
N ARG A 57 -0.95 -7.41 -5.72
CA ARG A 57 -2.24 -6.92 -5.19
C ARG A 57 -2.11 -5.71 -4.27
N VAL A 58 -0.90 -5.36 -3.86
CA VAL A 58 -0.65 -4.27 -2.92
C VAL A 58 -0.20 -3.02 -3.65
N MET A 59 -0.74 -1.89 -3.26
CA MET A 59 -0.26 -0.57 -3.60
C MET A 59 0.00 0.19 -2.29
N ALA A 60 1.15 0.83 -2.20
CA ALA A 60 1.49 1.70 -1.08
C ALA A 60 1.85 3.10 -1.59
N VAL A 61 1.53 4.11 -0.81
CA VAL A 61 1.69 5.51 -1.16
C VAL A 61 2.26 6.28 0.02
N ILE A 62 3.38 6.97 -0.18
CA ILE A 62 3.87 7.97 0.77
C ILE A 62 3.32 9.32 0.36
N TYR A 63 2.72 10.03 1.31
CA TYR A 63 2.12 11.34 1.11
C TYR A 63 2.30 12.22 2.35
N GLU A 64 2.17 13.51 2.18
CA GLU A 64 2.13 14.47 3.27
C GLU A 64 0.72 14.93 3.52
N ARG A 65 0.33 14.98 4.77
CA ARG A 65 -0.89 15.61 5.27
C ARG A 65 -0.54 16.92 5.95
N GLU A 66 -1.34 17.93 5.70
CA GLU A 66 -1.12 19.27 6.28
C GLU A 66 -1.13 19.27 7.80
N ASP A 67 -1.91 18.39 8.43
CA ASP A 67 -2.12 18.33 9.88
C ASP A 67 -1.25 17.31 10.63
N LEU A 68 -0.73 16.29 9.95
CA LEU A 68 0.02 15.19 10.59
C LEU A 68 1.44 14.99 10.04
N GLY A 69 1.80 15.62 8.92
CA GLY A 69 3.09 15.39 8.27
C GLY A 69 3.11 14.18 7.34
N THR A 70 4.24 13.47 7.29
CA THR A 70 4.44 12.38 6.33
C THR A 70 3.76 11.10 6.78
N CYS A 71 2.96 10.52 5.90
CA CYS A 71 2.17 9.31 6.16
C CYS A 71 2.40 8.27 5.05
N VAL A 72 2.11 7.02 5.35
CA VAL A 72 1.98 5.95 4.36
C VAL A 72 0.56 5.41 4.36
N ALA A 73 -0.02 5.23 3.18
CA ALA A 73 -1.28 4.53 3.00
C ALA A 73 -1.05 3.23 2.25
N VAL A 74 -1.74 2.18 2.67
CA VAL A 74 -1.70 0.87 2.04
C VAL A 74 -3.07 0.55 1.46
N PHE A 75 -3.07 -0.02 0.27
CA PHE A 75 -4.26 -0.38 -0.48
C PHE A 75 -4.14 -1.79 -1.02
N GLU A 76 -5.23 -2.51 -1.01
CA GLU A 76 -5.32 -3.84 -1.59
C GLU A 76 -6.18 -3.86 -2.86
N LYS A 77 -5.72 -4.59 -3.86
CA LYS A 77 -6.42 -4.73 -5.14
C LYS A 77 -7.76 -5.46 -4.95
N THR A 78 -8.82 -4.89 -5.47
CA THR A 78 -10.15 -5.48 -5.38
C THR A 78 -10.27 -6.77 -6.22
N LEU A 79 -11.31 -7.55 -5.96
CA LEU A 79 -11.56 -8.84 -6.59
C LEU A 79 -11.56 -8.79 -8.14
N PHE A 80 -11.99 -7.68 -8.73
CA PHE A 80 -12.00 -7.47 -10.19
C PHE A 80 -10.70 -6.87 -10.73
N GLY A 81 -9.74 -6.56 -9.85
CA GLY A 81 -8.42 -6.07 -10.22
C GLY A 81 -8.35 -4.69 -10.86
N LEU A 82 -9.47 -3.96 -10.89
CA LEU A 82 -9.58 -2.65 -11.54
C LEU A 82 -9.39 -1.47 -10.57
N ARG A 83 -9.56 -1.70 -9.29
CA ARG A 83 -9.49 -0.67 -8.25
C ARG A 83 -8.77 -1.21 -7.01
N TYR A 84 -8.43 -0.30 -6.13
CA TYR A 84 -7.74 -0.57 -4.87
C TYR A 84 -8.61 -0.13 -3.71
N LYS A 85 -8.79 -1.02 -2.73
CA LYS A 85 -9.46 -0.76 -1.47
C LYS A 85 -8.42 -0.26 -0.47
N TYR A 86 -8.75 0.80 0.23
CA TYR A 86 -7.94 1.31 1.32
C TYR A 86 -7.92 0.31 2.48
N ASP A 87 -6.72 -0.03 2.95
CA ASP A 87 -6.51 -0.99 4.04
C ASP A 87 -6.12 -0.30 5.35
N GLY A 88 -5.41 0.82 5.26
CA GLY A 88 -5.04 1.62 6.41
C GLY A 88 -3.95 2.63 6.11
N MET A 89 -3.62 3.43 7.13
CA MET A 89 -2.50 4.36 7.11
C MET A 89 -1.74 4.31 8.43
N ASP A 90 -0.46 4.69 8.35
CA ASP A 90 0.39 4.96 9.49
C ASP A 90 1.19 6.24 9.27
N ASP A 91 1.57 6.90 10.37
CA ASP A 91 2.51 8.01 10.33
C ASP A 91 3.92 7.45 10.06
N ILE A 92 4.69 8.12 9.21
CA ILE A 92 6.07 7.76 8.98
C ILE A 92 6.95 8.43 10.03
N VAL A 93 7.76 7.61 10.71
CA VAL A 93 8.75 8.10 11.66
C VAL A 93 9.80 8.94 10.92
N ASP A 94 10.03 10.16 11.38
CA ASP A 94 11.06 11.04 10.83
C ASP A 94 12.44 10.38 10.91
N ASN A 95 13.16 10.40 9.78
CA ASN A 95 14.52 9.89 9.67
C ASN A 95 14.70 8.41 10.07
N GLY A 96 13.71 7.58 9.74
CA GLY A 96 13.73 6.15 10.03
C GLY A 96 12.99 5.33 9.00
N LEU A 97 13.13 4.02 9.10
CA LEU A 97 12.36 3.05 8.36
C LEU A 97 11.44 2.29 9.29
N GLN A 98 10.26 2.00 8.82
CA GLN A 98 9.30 1.13 9.47
C GLN A 98 8.80 0.04 8.53
N ALA A 99 8.37 -1.06 9.10
CA ALA A 99 7.75 -2.16 8.38
C ALA A 99 6.28 -2.25 8.80
N ASN A 100 5.40 -2.14 7.83
CA ASN A 100 3.97 -2.35 8.00
C ASN A 100 3.60 -3.62 7.26
N GLY A 101 2.80 -4.47 7.87
CA GLY A 101 2.39 -5.73 7.26
C GLY A 101 0.89 -5.92 7.32
N SER A 102 0.33 -6.49 6.29
CA SER A 102 -1.01 -7.04 6.30
C SER A 102 -0.96 -8.54 6.03
N TRP A 103 -1.83 -9.28 6.71
CA TRP A 103 -1.91 -10.71 6.59
C TRP A 103 -3.28 -11.11 6.03
N ASN A 104 -3.26 -11.92 4.98
CA ASN A 104 -4.47 -12.44 4.36
C ASN A 104 -4.53 -13.95 4.51
N GLU A 105 -5.47 -14.44 5.31
CA GLU A 105 -5.87 -15.85 5.30
C GLU A 105 -6.60 -16.18 4.00
N GLY A 106 -5.84 -16.57 2.98
CA GLY A 106 -6.42 -17.20 1.78
C GLY A 106 -6.66 -18.68 2.03
N TYR A 107 -7.74 -19.24 1.51
CA TYR A 107 -8.12 -20.66 1.63
C TYR A 107 -7.02 -21.67 1.18
N LEU A 108 -5.96 -21.23 0.51
CA LEU A 108 -4.94 -22.10 -0.08
C LEU A 108 -3.49 -21.77 0.31
N LYS A 109 -3.16 -20.56 0.75
CA LYS A 109 -1.83 -20.18 1.25
C LYS A 109 -1.94 -18.85 1.99
N SER A 110 -1.35 -18.78 3.18
CA SER A 110 -1.09 -17.50 3.87
C SER A 110 -0.13 -16.68 3.04
N LYS A 111 -0.47 -15.42 2.78
CA LYS A 111 0.43 -14.45 2.17
C LYS A 111 0.60 -13.30 3.14
N CYS A 112 1.83 -12.94 3.42
CA CYS A 112 2.17 -11.74 4.16
C CYS A 112 2.66 -10.68 3.18
N ASP A 113 2.03 -9.53 3.23
CA ASP A 113 2.42 -8.36 2.46
C ASP A 113 3.15 -7.41 3.41
N ILE A 114 4.43 -7.15 3.17
CA ILE A 114 5.26 -6.27 3.99
C ILE A 114 5.58 -5.02 3.19
N VAL A 115 5.24 -3.87 3.73
CA VAL A 115 5.58 -2.56 3.19
C VAL A 115 6.69 -1.95 4.06
N ILE A 116 7.88 -1.78 3.51
CA ILE A 116 8.96 -1.02 4.13
C ILE A 116 8.85 0.41 3.63
N CYS A 117 8.66 1.34 4.54
CA CYS A 117 8.55 2.75 4.21
C CYS A 117 9.38 3.62 5.16
N GLY A 118 9.75 4.82 4.71
CA GLY A 118 10.47 5.76 5.56
C GLY A 118 10.82 7.07 4.87
N ASP A 119 11.11 8.07 5.70
CA ASP A 119 11.64 9.37 5.31
C ASP A 119 13.18 9.36 5.45
N ASN A 120 13.88 9.59 4.36
CA ASN A 120 15.33 9.70 4.29
C ASN A 120 15.79 11.01 3.64
N ARG A 121 14.99 12.07 3.77
CA ARG A 121 15.33 13.40 3.20
C ARG A 121 16.66 13.96 3.72
N ASN A 122 17.08 13.57 4.91
CA ASN A 122 18.40 13.89 5.44
C ASN A 122 19.54 13.04 4.83
N GLY A 123 19.23 11.99 4.07
CA GLY A 123 20.21 11.11 3.41
C GLY A 123 21.07 10.28 4.37
N THR A 124 20.64 10.09 5.60
CA THR A 124 21.41 9.37 6.64
C THR A 124 21.44 7.87 6.38
N ILE A 125 20.29 7.30 6.00
CA ILE A 125 20.16 5.86 5.78
C ILE A 125 20.66 5.51 4.38
N LYS A 126 21.59 4.56 4.28
CA LYS A 126 22.19 4.13 3.00
C LYS A 126 21.75 2.75 2.56
N SER A 127 21.43 1.89 3.49
CA SER A 127 20.90 0.58 3.17
C SER A 127 20.06 0.04 4.34
N TYR A 128 19.25 -0.95 4.04
CA TYR A 128 18.59 -1.73 5.07
C TYR A 128 18.66 -3.22 4.75
N VAL A 129 18.51 -4.03 5.79
CA VAL A 129 18.33 -5.47 5.69
C VAL A 129 17.04 -5.83 6.40
N MET A 130 16.14 -6.49 5.67
CA MET A 130 14.95 -7.11 6.20
C MET A 130 15.18 -8.60 6.33
N GLU A 131 15.01 -9.14 7.52
CA GLU A 131 15.12 -10.57 7.83
C GLU A 131 13.76 -11.11 8.23
N GLN A 132 13.33 -12.11 7.49
CA GLN A 132 12.12 -12.89 7.77
C GLN A 132 12.39 -14.32 7.32
N VAL A 133 12.68 -15.21 8.25
CA VAL A 133 13.10 -16.59 7.94
C VAL A 133 12.02 -17.28 7.07
N PRO A 134 12.38 -17.88 5.91
CA PRO A 134 13.74 -18.01 5.36
C PRO A 134 14.20 -16.85 4.44
N TYR A 135 13.49 -15.75 4.38
CA TYR A 135 13.75 -14.64 3.47
C TYR A 135 14.69 -13.60 4.08
N VAL A 136 15.64 -13.14 3.31
CA VAL A 136 16.52 -12.01 3.63
C VAL A 136 16.57 -11.09 2.40
N ALA A 137 16.24 -9.82 2.60
CA ALA A 137 16.35 -8.81 1.56
C ALA A 137 17.27 -7.68 2.03
N ARG A 138 18.18 -7.27 1.15
CA ARG A 138 19.06 -6.11 1.36
C ARG A 138 18.84 -5.12 0.23
N ASN A 139 18.61 -3.87 0.56
CA ASN A 139 18.46 -2.78 -0.40
C ASN A 139 19.36 -1.60 -0.05
N ASP A 140 20.04 -1.08 -1.08
CA ASP A 140 20.75 0.19 -1.00
C ASP A 140 19.78 1.33 -1.30
N ILE A 141 19.95 2.45 -0.60
CA ILE A 141 19.03 3.58 -0.62
C ILE A 141 19.71 4.82 -1.20
N GLU A 142 19.13 5.34 -2.27
CA GLU A 142 19.55 6.61 -2.87
C GLU A 142 18.41 7.67 -2.86
N ALA A 143 17.20 7.26 -2.50
CA ALA A 143 16.00 8.09 -2.56
C ALA A 143 15.72 8.82 -1.23
N ASN A 144 15.03 9.96 -1.34
CA ASN A 144 14.55 10.72 -0.18
C ASN A 144 13.42 10.01 0.57
N PHE A 145 12.61 9.24 -0.14
CA PHE A 145 11.55 8.42 0.44
C PHE A 145 11.75 6.97 0.03
N ILE A 146 11.69 6.08 1.00
CA ILE A 146 11.82 4.64 0.82
C ILE A 146 10.42 4.05 0.83
N LEU A 147 10.11 3.24 -0.18
CA LEU A 147 8.85 2.52 -0.27
C LEU A 147 9.07 1.26 -1.08
N ASP A 148 9.17 0.14 -0.39
CA ASP A 148 9.39 -1.18 -0.96
C ASP A 148 8.31 -2.15 -0.48
N ILE A 149 7.83 -3.00 -1.38
CA ILE A 149 6.77 -3.98 -1.09
C ILE A 149 7.33 -5.37 -1.27
N TYR A 150 7.18 -6.20 -0.24
CA TYR A 150 7.51 -7.62 -0.24
C TYR A 150 6.24 -8.43 -0.08
N ILE A 151 6.09 -9.45 -0.92
CA ILE A 151 4.98 -10.42 -0.84
C ILE A 151 5.62 -11.77 -0.58
N LEU A 152 5.37 -12.32 0.59
CA LEU A 152 5.97 -13.54 1.08
C LEU A 152 4.90 -14.62 1.25
N ASP A 153 5.16 -15.82 0.71
CA ASP A 153 4.26 -16.95 0.81
C ASP A 153 4.56 -17.76 2.09
N GLY A 154 3.51 -18.13 2.83
CA GLY A 154 3.61 -19.05 3.96
C GLY A 154 4.21 -18.45 5.23
N ILE A 155 4.16 -17.12 5.37
CA ILE A 155 4.67 -16.39 6.52
C ILE A 155 3.51 -15.67 7.20
N ASP A 156 3.46 -15.75 8.52
CA ASP A 156 2.34 -15.30 9.32
C ASP A 156 2.61 -14.00 10.10
N PHE A 157 3.80 -13.38 9.97
CA PHE A 157 4.21 -12.26 10.81
C PHE A 157 5.01 -11.19 10.08
N LEU A 158 5.07 -9.99 10.69
CA LEU A 158 6.00 -8.92 10.32
C LEU A 158 7.45 -9.41 10.35
N PRO A 159 8.38 -8.71 9.67
CA PRO A 159 9.78 -9.09 9.69
C PRO A 159 10.31 -9.33 11.10
N ASP A 160 11.06 -10.42 11.28
CA ASP A 160 11.74 -10.72 12.54
C ASP A 160 12.71 -9.60 12.89
N ARG A 161 13.28 -8.98 11.86
CA ARG A 161 14.25 -7.89 12.02
C ARG A 161 14.27 -6.96 10.81
N LEU A 162 14.25 -5.66 11.08
CA LEU A 162 14.57 -4.60 10.13
C LEU A 162 15.79 -3.83 10.63
N THR A 163 16.92 -3.99 9.95
CA THR A 163 18.19 -3.36 10.32
C THR A 163 18.53 -2.27 9.31
N GLN A 164 18.85 -1.08 9.80
CA GLN A 164 19.19 0.10 9.00
C GLN A 164 20.69 0.42 9.17
N TYR A 165 21.30 0.89 8.09
CA TYR A 165 22.72 1.23 8.07
C TYR A 165 22.94 2.65 7.55
N THR A 166 23.84 3.37 8.22
CA THR A 166 24.30 4.71 7.81
C THR A 166 25.28 4.62 6.64
N ARG A 167 25.69 5.79 6.12
CA ARG A 167 26.76 5.89 5.10
C ARG A 167 28.05 5.23 5.48
N ASN A 168 28.39 5.21 6.76
CA ASN A 168 29.65 4.64 7.26
C ASN A 168 29.52 3.13 7.52
N GLY A 169 28.34 2.54 7.30
CA GLY A 169 28.07 1.15 7.60
C GLY A 169 27.75 0.87 9.07
N ASP A 170 27.62 1.92 9.88
CA ASP A 170 27.20 1.80 11.27
C ASP A 170 25.69 1.51 11.34
N LEU A 171 25.28 0.80 12.39
CA LEU A 171 23.88 0.61 12.70
C LEU A 171 23.22 1.96 12.97
N PHE A 172 22.09 2.20 12.32
CA PHE A 172 21.22 3.31 12.64
C PHE A 172 20.31 2.85 13.80
N LEU A 173 20.47 3.48 14.95
CA LEU A 173 19.69 3.20 16.17
C LEU A 173 18.59 4.25 16.33
#